data_5ab5757e9e96984b351c522f3f918783
#
_entry.id   5ab5757e9e96984b351c522f3f918783
#
_cell.length_a   1.000
_cell.length_b   1.000
_cell.length_c   1.000
_cell.angle_alpha   90.00
_cell.angle_beta   90.00
_cell.angle_gamma   90.00
#
_symmetry.space_group_name_H-M   'P 1'
#
loop_
_entity.id
_entity.type
_entity.pdbx_description
1 polymer ?
#
loop_
_entity_poly.entity_id
_entity_poly.type
_entity_poly.pdbx_seq_one_letter_code
_entity_poly.pdbx_strand_id
1 'polypeptide(L)'
;MDKLERKIGRYAVPNLMLYIIIMYGAGYVLYLINPAFYAQYLCLNAQAILHGQVWRIITFIIQPPSYSLIWMLVALSLYYFIGKELERAWGTFRFNLYFFDGVLFHVIAAIFVYVLTGLVLPLGTGYLNMSLFLVYAAMNPNAQFMLYFIIPVKAKWLAWLDGAYFIWAVIQAFLPAYGGSAYGIYYKANALAAVVSILNFLIFFLNSRNVRPYRPSQVKRKNDFHRQVHKARPVNYYKDGARHRCAVCGRTELDDPKLEFRYCSKCNGNYEYCQEHLFTHKHVI
;
A
#
# COMPACT_ATOMS: atom_id res chain seq x y z
N MET A 1 -0.38 15.30 -2.02
CA MET A 1 -0.61 14.44 -3.19
C MET A 1 -1.79 14.92 -4.02
N ASP A 2 -2.94 15.27 -3.44
CA ASP A 2 -4.14 15.67 -4.19
C ASP A 2 -3.98 16.90 -5.10
N LYS A 3 -3.10 17.85 -4.73
CA LYS A 3 -2.78 19.02 -5.59
C LYS A 3 -1.94 18.63 -6.82
N LEU A 4 -1.01 17.68 -6.65
CA LEU A 4 -0.16 17.18 -7.72
C LEU A 4 -0.97 16.31 -8.70
N GLU A 5 -1.82 15.45 -8.16
CA GLU A 5 -2.73 14.58 -8.91
C GLU A 5 -3.67 15.39 -9.82
N ARG A 6 -4.24 16.49 -9.30
CA ARG A 6 -5.07 17.41 -10.13
C ARG A 6 -4.31 18.10 -11.26
N LYS A 7 -3.02 18.37 -11.06
CA LYS A 7 -2.20 19.11 -12.05
C LYS A 7 -1.60 18.18 -13.12
N ILE A 8 -1.12 16.99 -12.71
CA ILE A 8 -0.31 16.11 -13.57
C ILE A 8 -0.99 14.75 -13.80
N GLY A 9 -2.09 14.44 -13.10
CA GLY A 9 -2.76 13.13 -13.18
C GLY A 9 -3.22 12.73 -14.59
N ARG A 10 -3.48 13.72 -15.46
CA ARG A 10 -3.83 13.48 -16.88
C ARG A 10 -2.71 12.80 -17.69
N TYR A 11 -1.45 12.87 -17.23
CA TYR A 11 -0.29 12.23 -17.88
C TYR A 11 0.01 10.85 -17.32
N ALA A 12 -0.75 10.37 -16.34
CA ALA A 12 -0.56 9.05 -15.78
C ALA A 12 -0.85 7.98 -16.84
N VAL A 13 0.08 7.03 -16.96
CA VAL A 13 0.00 5.92 -17.92
C VAL A 13 -0.88 4.83 -17.32
N PRO A 14 -2.05 4.53 -17.89
CA PRO A 14 -2.89 3.43 -17.42
C PRO A 14 -2.23 2.09 -17.72
N ASN A 15 -2.43 1.11 -16.84
CA ASN A 15 -1.81 -0.21 -16.94
C ASN A 15 -0.27 -0.17 -17.08
N LEU A 16 0.40 0.74 -16.36
CA LEU A 16 1.86 0.93 -16.43
C LEU A 16 2.62 -0.40 -16.33
N MET A 17 2.17 -1.29 -15.45
CA MET A 17 2.85 -2.58 -15.25
C MET A 17 2.88 -3.45 -16.50
N LEU A 18 1.89 -3.35 -17.38
CA LEU A 18 1.89 -4.06 -18.66
C LEU A 18 3.05 -3.61 -19.54
N TYR A 19 3.30 -2.30 -19.64
CA TYR A 19 4.43 -1.76 -20.41
C TYR A 19 5.77 -2.21 -19.83
N ILE A 20 5.89 -2.23 -18.51
CA ILE A 20 7.11 -2.71 -17.82
C ILE A 20 7.34 -4.19 -18.12
N ILE A 21 6.29 -5.01 -18.12
CA ILE A 21 6.37 -6.44 -18.46
C ILE A 21 6.81 -6.65 -19.90
N ILE A 22 6.29 -5.84 -20.82
CA ILE A 22 6.74 -5.87 -22.24
C ILE A 22 8.23 -5.52 -22.32
N MET A 23 8.69 -4.51 -21.57
CA MET A 23 10.12 -4.17 -21.49
C MET A 23 10.97 -5.30 -20.92
N TYR A 24 10.52 -6.02 -19.89
CA TYR A 24 11.21 -7.19 -19.37
C TYR A 24 11.28 -8.33 -20.41
N GLY A 25 10.17 -8.54 -21.14
CA GLY A 25 10.15 -9.51 -22.26
C GLY A 25 11.17 -9.16 -23.35
N ALA A 26 11.23 -7.89 -23.74
CA ALA A 26 12.23 -7.40 -24.70
C ALA A 26 13.65 -7.58 -24.16
N GLY A 27 13.89 -7.30 -22.87
CA GLY A 27 15.18 -7.53 -22.21
C GLY A 27 15.60 -8.99 -22.20
N TYR A 28 14.64 -9.90 -21.99
CA TYR A 28 14.90 -11.32 -22.06
C TYR A 28 15.28 -11.79 -23.47
N VAL A 29 14.61 -11.31 -24.49
CA VAL A 29 14.95 -11.58 -25.89
C VAL A 29 16.35 -11.04 -26.23
N LEU A 30 16.67 -9.82 -25.79
CA LEU A 30 18.01 -9.25 -25.95
C LEU A 30 19.08 -10.10 -25.24
N TYR A 31 18.79 -10.62 -24.07
CA TYR A 31 19.69 -11.52 -23.35
C TYR A 31 19.94 -12.83 -24.14
N LEU A 32 18.92 -13.41 -24.78
CA LEU A 32 19.07 -14.61 -25.58
C LEU A 32 19.94 -14.38 -26.82
N ILE A 33 19.89 -13.18 -27.43
CA ILE A 33 20.67 -12.82 -28.61
C ILE A 33 22.11 -12.47 -28.22
N ASN A 34 22.28 -11.62 -27.20
CA ASN A 34 23.58 -11.18 -26.72
C ASN A 34 23.54 -10.91 -25.20
N PRO A 35 23.98 -11.86 -24.37
CA PRO A 35 23.96 -11.72 -22.92
C PRO A 35 24.73 -10.50 -22.38
N ALA A 36 25.77 -10.07 -23.07
CA ALA A 36 26.58 -8.92 -22.65
C ALA A 36 25.97 -7.57 -23.03
N PHE A 37 25.02 -7.52 -23.95
CA PHE A 37 24.48 -6.28 -24.50
C PHE A 37 23.85 -5.41 -23.42
N TYR A 38 23.07 -6.02 -22.51
CA TYR A 38 22.45 -5.28 -21.40
C TYR A 38 23.51 -4.62 -20.51
N ALA A 39 24.51 -5.38 -20.07
CA ALA A 39 25.56 -4.88 -19.18
C ALA A 39 26.39 -3.76 -19.85
N GLN A 40 26.63 -3.88 -21.14
CA GLN A 40 27.48 -2.95 -21.89
C GLN A 40 26.79 -1.65 -22.24
N TYR A 41 25.49 -1.67 -22.61
CA TYR A 41 24.80 -0.51 -23.17
C TYR A 41 23.56 -0.02 -22.40
N LEU A 42 22.91 -0.87 -21.62
CA LEU A 42 21.59 -0.59 -21.06
C LEU A 42 21.58 -0.49 -19.53
N CYS A 43 22.50 -1.13 -18.81
CA CYS A 43 22.54 -1.11 -17.34
C CYS A 43 22.72 0.31 -16.79
N LEU A 44 22.23 0.54 -15.59
CA LEU A 44 22.44 1.79 -14.87
C LEU A 44 23.92 1.96 -14.53
N ASN A 45 24.57 2.91 -15.20
CA ASN A 45 25.98 3.22 -15.02
C ASN A 45 26.14 4.75 -14.88
N ALA A 46 26.41 5.19 -13.64
CA ALA A 46 26.48 6.62 -13.32
C ALA A 46 27.59 7.35 -14.10
N GLN A 47 28.76 6.72 -14.28
CA GLN A 47 29.84 7.28 -15.07
C GLN A 47 29.42 7.53 -16.53
N ALA A 48 28.82 6.51 -17.15
CA ALA A 48 28.38 6.61 -18.53
C ALA A 48 27.26 7.68 -18.71
N ILE A 49 26.34 7.79 -17.74
CA ILE A 49 25.30 8.80 -17.76
C ILE A 49 25.91 10.20 -17.73
N LEU A 50 26.87 10.45 -16.86
CA LEU A 50 27.56 11.76 -16.77
C LEU A 50 28.38 12.07 -18.01
N HIS A 51 28.80 11.07 -18.79
CA HIS A 51 29.46 11.22 -20.08
C HIS A 51 28.50 11.28 -21.28
N GLY A 52 27.19 11.49 -21.03
CA GLY A 52 26.19 11.73 -22.07
C GLY A 52 25.31 10.55 -22.46
N GLN A 53 25.49 9.35 -21.87
CA GLN A 53 24.65 8.20 -22.14
C GLN A 53 23.35 8.23 -21.31
N VAL A 54 22.58 9.28 -21.49
CA VAL A 54 21.37 9.59 -20.68
C VAL A 54 20.24 8.53 -20.83
N TRP A 55 20.21 7.79 -21.93
CA TRP A 55 19.22 6.72 -22.15
C TRP A 55 19.26 5.65 -21.05
N ARG A 56 20.40 5.44 -20.40
CA ARG A 56 20.56 4.48 -19.30
C ARG A 56 19.70 4.75 -18.10
N ILE A 57 19.21 5.98 -17.94
CA ILE A 57 18.25 6.38 -16.89
C ILE A 57 16.92 5.63 -17.04
N ILE A 58 16.56 5.25 -18.27
CA ILE A 58 15.30 4.53 -18.55
C ILE A 58 15.57 3.08 -18.92
N THR A 59 16.62 2.83 -19.72
CA THR A 59 16.85 1.50 -20.27
C THR A 59 17.25 0.44 -19.24
N PHE A 60 17.75 0.83 -18.07
CA PHE A 60 18.06 -0.14 -17.02
C PHE A 60 16.83 -0.91 -16.52
N ILE A 61 15.61 -0.38 -16.73
CA ILE A 61 14.35 -1.03 -16.39
C ILE A 61 14.13 -2.29 -17.24
N ILE A 62 14.75 -2.40 -18.42
CA ILE A 62 14.61 -3.53 -19.34
C ILE A 62 15.19 -4.83 -18.76
N GLN A 63 15.96 -4.77 -17.68
CA GLN A 63 16.56 -5.96 -17.06
C GLN A 63 15.50 -6.99 -16.68
N PRO A 64 15.55 -8.21 -17.27
CA PRO A 64 14.58 -9.24 -16.94
C PRO A 64 14.74 -9.70 -15.47
N PRO A 65 13.63 -9.99 -14.78
CA PRO A 65 13.67 -10.43 -13.38
C PRO A 65 14.30 -11.80 -13.19
N SER A 66 14.37 -12.61 -14.24
CA SER A 66 15.01 -13.92 -14.25
C SER A 66 15.52 -14.25 -15.64
N TYR A 67 16.62 -15.01 -15.70
CA TYR A 67 17.19 -15.53 -16.95
C TYR A 67 16.73 -16.96 -17.26
N SER A 68 15.99 -17.61 -16.38
CA SER A 68 15.30 -18.88 -16.63
C SER A 68 13.90 -18.60 -17.16
N LEU A 69 13.52 -19.20 -18.29
CA LEU A 69 12.24 -18.96 -18.95
C LEU A 69 11.04 -19.21 -18.00
N ILE A 70 11.06 -20.31 -17.27
CA ILE A 70 9.96 -20.67 -16.36
C ILE A 70 9.82 -19.62 -15.25
N TRP A 71 10.92 -19.28 -14.59
CA TRP A 71 10.92 -18.27 -13.52
C TRP A 71 10.63 -16.86 -14.03
N MET A 72 11.03 -16.56 -15.26
CA MET A 72 10.67 -15.32 -15.94
C MET A 72 9.15 -15.20 -16.09
N LEU A 73 8.49 -16.22 -16.64
CA LEU A 73 7.03 -16.22 -16.83
C LEU A 73 6.28 -16.13 -15.50
N VAL A 74 6.74 -16.84 -14.46
CA VAL A 74 6.17 -16.76 -13.11
C VAL A 74 6.32 -15.34 -12.55
N ALA A 75 7.49 -14.74 -12.66
CA ALA A 75 7.75 -13.39 -12.18
C ALA A 75 6.90 -12.35 -12.92
N LEU A 76 6.79 -12.42 -14.25
CA LEU A 76 5.97 -11.52 -15.04
C LEU A 76 4.49 -11.61 -14.66
N SER A 77 3.97 -12.83 -14.47
CA SER A 77 2.58 -13.06 -14.04
C SER A 77 2.33 -12.45 -12.67
N LEU A 78 3.25 -12.65 -11.73
CA LEU A 78 3.18 -12.12 -10.37
C LEU A 78 3.21 -10.58 -10.37
N TYR A 79 4.15 -9.98 -11.09
CA TYR A 79 4.26 -8.52 -11.15
C TYR A 79 3.07 -7.88 -11.86
N TYR A 80 2.54 -8.52 -12.91
CA TYR A 80 1.31 -8.05 -13.55
C TYR A 80 0.13 -8.03 -12.58
N PHE A 81 -0.06 -9.14 -11.87
CA PHE A 81 -1.12 -9.25 -10.86
C PHE A 81 -0.98 -8.19 -9.77
N ILE A 82 0.21 -8.08 -9.16
CA ILE A 82 0.49 -7.11 -8.09
C ILE A 82 0.29 -5.68 -8.60
N GLY A 83 0.86 -5.34 -9.76
CA GLY A 83 0.76 -3.99 -10.32
C GLY A 83 -0.67 -3.60 -10.61
N LYS A 84 -1.48 -4.51 -11.18
CA LYS A 84 -2.89 -4.28 -11.46
C LYS A 84 -3.71 -4.06 -10.18
N GLU A 85 -3.47 -4.86 -9.14
CA GLU A 85 -4.15 -4.69 -7.85
C GLU A 85 -3.73 -3.39 -7.14
N LEU A 86 -2.46 -3.01 -7.18
CA LEU A 86 -1.99 -1.74 -6.63
C LEU A 86 -2.55 -0.54 -7.40
N GLU A 87 -2.57 -0.60 -8.73
CA GLU A 87 -3.16 0.45 -9.56
C GLU A 87 -4.66 0.60 -9.30
N ARG A 88 -5.38 -0.53 -9.12
CA ARG A 88 -6.80 -0.51 -8.74
C ARG A 88 -7.04 0.11 -7.37
N ALA A 89 -6.17 -0.18 -6.39
CA ALA A 89 -6.31 0.28 -5.02
C ALA A 89 -5.93 1.76 -4.83
N TRP A 90 -4.91 2.24 -5.53
CA TRP A 90 -4.35 3.59 -5.38
C TRP A 90 -4.77 4.57 -6.46
N GLY A 91 -5.25 4.06 -7.59
CA GLY A 91 -5.44 4.80 -8.83
C GLY A 91 -4.15 4.91 -9.65
N THR A 92 -4.34 5.11 -10.96
CA THR A 92 -3.25 5.12 -11.95
C THR A 92 -2.14 6.11 -11.61
N PHE A 93 -2.50 7.33 -11.20
CA PHE A 93 -1.52 8.38 -10.92
C PHE A 93 -0.57 8.01 -9.77
N ARG A 94 -1.11 7.52 -8.66
CA ARG A 94 -0.31 7.20 -7.48
C ARG A 94 0.57 5.99 -7.69
N PHE A 95 0.09 4.99 -8.44
CA PHE A 95 0.88 3.82 -8.82
C PHE A 95 2.06 4.23 -9.73
N ASN A 96 1.81 5.07 -10.74
CA ASN A 96 2.85 5.64 -11.60
C ASN A 96 3.89 6.41 -10.78
N LEU A 97 3.43 7.27 -9.87
CA LEU A 97 4.33 8.05 -9.01
C LEU A 97 5.24 7.15 -8.17
N TYR A 98 4.68 6.11 -7.55
CA TYR A 98 5.46 5.15 -6.78
C TYR A 98 6.58 4.50 -7.60
N PHE A 99 6.23 4.04 -8.81
CA PHE A 99 7.18 3.35 -9.67
C PHE A 99 8.29 4.30 -10.18
N PHE A 100 7.89 5.46 -10.69
CA PHE A 100 8.86 6.43 -11.22
C PHE A 100 9.70 7.09 -10.15
N ASP A 101 9.17 7.36 -8.95
CA ASP A 101 9.95 7.80 -7.80
C ASP A 101 11.01 6.76 -7.41
N GLY A 102 10.63 5.48 -7.40
CA GLY A 102 11.57 4.40 -7.15
C GLY A 102 12.69 4.34 -8.19
N VAL A 103 12.37 4.46 -9.47
CA VAL A 103 13.37 4.54 -10.56
C VAL A 103 14.28 5.76 -10.37
N LEU A 104 13.71 6.92 -10.11
CA LEU A 104 14.45 8.17 -9.91
C LEU A 104 15.41 8.07 -8.71
N PHE A 105 14.96 7.48 -7.60
CA PHE A 105 15.80 7.29 -6.43
C PHE A 105 16.98 6.35 -6.71
N HIS A 106 16.81 5.31 -7.52
CA HIS A 106 17.93 4.45 -7.94
C HIS A 106 18.96 5.22 -8.77
N VAL A 107 18.50 6.05 -9.70
CA VAL A 107 19.39 6.89 -10.52
C VAL A 107 20.14 7.90 -9.66
N ILE A 108 19.44 8.62 -8.79
CA ILE A 108 20.06 9.60 -7.88
C ILE A 108 21.08 8.92 -6.97
N ALA A 109 20.74 7.75 -6.40
CA ALA A 109 21.64 7.01 -5.52
C ALA A 109 22.90 6.52 -6.25
N ALA A 110 22.77 6.03 -7.49
CA ALA A 110 23.90 5.60 -8.31
C ALA A 110 24.85 6.77 -8.61
N ILE A 111 24.32 7.91 -9.02
CA ILE A 111 25.10 9.12 -9.33
C ILE A 111 25.76 9.67 -8.05
N PHE A 112 25.02 9.74 -6.94
CA PHE A 112 25.53 10.23 -5.65
C PHE A 112 26.72 9.41 -5.16
N VAL A 113 26.60 8.06 -5.18
CA VAL A 113 27.72 7.19 -4.78
C VAL A 113 28.90 7.34 -5.74
N TYR A 114 28.68 7.42 -7.02
CA TYR A 114 29.75 7.62 -7.99
C TYR A 114 30.50 8.93 -7.76
N VAL A 115 29.79 10.03 -7.54
CA VAL A 115 30.42 11.34 -7.28
C VAL A 115 31.24 11.35 -6.00
N LEU A 116 30.77 10.66 -4.94
CA LEU A 116 31.48 10.62 -3.66
C LEU A 116 32.64 9.63 -3.62
N THR A 117 32.56 8.49 -4.30
CA THR A 117 33.49 7.39 -4.14
C THR A 117 34.21 6.98 -5.41
N GLY A 118 33.80 7.46 -6.57
CA GLY A 118 34.26 7.01 -7.88
C GLY A 118 33.78 5.58 -8.26
N LEU A 119 33.00 4.92 -7.40
CA LEU A 119 32.53 3.55 -7.65
C LEU A 119 31.30 3.53 -8.56
N VAL A 120 31.39 2.76 -9.64
CA VAL A 120 30.24 2.48 -10.51
C VAL A 120 29.48 1.28 -9.97
N LEU A 121 28.27 1.52 -9.46
CA LEU A 121 27.38 0.47 -8.94
C LEU A 121 26.32 0.11 -9.97
N PRO A 122 26.29 -1.13 -10.47
CA PRO A 122 25.26 -1.58 -11.41
C PRO A 122 23.94 -1.87 -10.68
N LEU A 123 23.14 -0.86 -10.43
CA LEU A 123 21.84 -1.03 -9.78
C LEU A 123 20.81 -1.60 -10.75
N GLY A 124 20.11 -2.63 -10.30
CA GLY A 124 18.99 -3.24 -11.03
C GLY A 124 17.62 -2.93 -10.41
N THR A 125 16.57 -3.34 -11.10
CA THR A 125 15.16 -3.13 -10.66
C THR A 125 14.66 -4.20 -9.68
N GLY A 126 15.45 -5.22 -9.36
CA GLY A 126 15.03 -6.36 -8.52
C GLY A 126 14.43 -5.93 -7.18
N TYR A 127 15.15 -5.09 -6.42
CA TYR A 127 14.68 -4.59 -5.13
C TYR A 127 13.48 -3.64 -5.25
N LEU A 128 13.37 -2.88 -6.34
CA LEU A 128 12.19 -2.07 -6.62
C LEU A 128 10.96 -2.96 -6.81
N ASN A 129 11.09 -4.03 -7.58
CA ASN A 129 10.02 -4.99 -7.80
C ASN A 129 9.62 -5.74 -6.52
N MET A 130 10.61 -6.12 -5.68
CA MET A 130 10.35 -6.70 -4.36
C MET A 130 9.61 -5.70 -3.45
N SER A 131 9.94 -4.41 -3.50
CA SER A 131 9.22 -3.39 -2.74
C SER A 131 7.75 -3.25 -3.14
N LEU A 132 7.39 -3.48 -4.42
CA LEU A 132 5.99 -3.57 -4.86
C LEU A 132 5.25 -4.72 -4.18
N PHE A 133 5.93 -5.86 -4.02
CA PHE A 133 5.36 -6.99 -3.27
C PHE A 133 5.14 -6.66 -1.80
N LEU A 134 6.09 -5.98 -1.14
CA LEU A 134 5.92 -5.52 0.25
C LEU A 134 4.69 -4.61 0.41
N VAL A 135 4.50 -3.67 -0.53
CA VAL A 135 3.31 -2.81 -0.55
C VAL A 135 2.04 -3.63 -0.66
N TYR A 136 1.99 -4.54 -1.62
CA TYR A 136 0.82 -5.40 -1.82
C TYR A 136 0.50 -6.23 -0.57
N ALA A 137 1.50 -6.86 0.03
CA ALA A 137 1.35 -7.66 1.22
C ALA A 137 0.92 -6.84 2.45
N ALA A 138 1.40 -5.59 2.57
CA ALA A 138 0.98 -4.67 3.63
C ALA A 138 -0.49 -4.24 3.49
N MET A 139 -1.02 -4.17 2.26
CA MET A 139 -2.43 -3.87 1.99
C MET A 139 -3.31 -5.11 2.12
N ASN A 140 -2.81 -6.28 1.72
CA ASN A 140 -3.54 -7.55 1.65
C ASN A 140 -2.82 -8.67 2.41
N PRO A 141 -2.65 -8.57 3.75
CA PRO A 141 -1.81 -9.51 4.51
C PRO A 141 -2.34 -10.95 4.52
N ASN A 142 -3.63 -11.12 4.31
CA ASN A 142 -4.29 -12.43 4.29
C ASN A 142 -4.47 -13.00 2.88
N ALA A 143 -4.06 -12.29 1.82
CA ALA A 143 -4.06 -12.82 0.46
C ALA A 143 -3.18 -14.08 0.41
N GLN A 144 -3.62 -15.09 -0.34
CA GLN A 144 -2.91 -16.36 -0.47
C GLN A 144 -2.26 -16.45 -1.85
N PHE A 145 -0.98 -16.78 -1.86
CA PHE A 145 -0.22 -17.12 -3.05
C PHE A 145 0.03 -18.63 -3.07
N MET A 146 -0.21 -19.26 -4.20
CA MET A 146 0.09 -20.68 -4.39
C MET A 146 1.58 -20.84 -4.71
N LEU A 147 2.39 -21.21 -3.71
CA LEU A 147 3.80 -21.52 -3.92
C LEU A 147 3.89 -22.87 -4.66
N TYR A 148 4.60 -22.89 -5.80
CA TYR A 148 4.69 -24.07 -6.69
C TYR A 148 3.32 -24.63 -7.10
N PHE A 149 2.26 -23.79 -7.12
CA PHE A 149 0.87 -24.21 -7.42
C PHE A 149 0.24 -25.22 -6.44
N ILE A 150 0.91 -25.53 -5.34
CA ILE A 150 0.49 -26.56 -4.38
C ILE A 150 0.25 -25.98 -2.99
N ILE A 151 1.16 -25.14 -2.49
CA ILE A 151 1.16 -24.70 -1.09
C ILE A 151 0.59 -23.27 -0.99
N PRO A 152 -0.59 -23.08 -0.34
CA PRO A 152 -1.15 -21.76 -0.11
C PRO A 152 -0.38 -21.05 1.02
N VAL A 153 0.37 -20.00 0.68
CA VAL A 153 1.11 -19.18 1.65
C VAL A 153 0.51 -17.79 1.71
N LYS A 154 0.27 -17.28 2.91
CA LYS A 154 -0.27 -15.93 3.10
C LYS A 154 0.79 -14.88 2.75
N ALA A 155 0.37 -13.81 2.09
CA ALA A 155 1.23 -12.70 1.68
C ALA A 155 2.10 -12.14 2.81
N LYS A 156 1.58 -12.08 4.03
CA LYS A 156 2.33 -11.60 5.20
C LYS A 156 3.59 -12.43 5.51
N TRP A 157 3.55 -13.75 5.31
CA TRP A 157 4.71 -14.61 5.57
C TRP A 157 5.80 -14.41 4.52
N LEU A 158 5.37 -14.30 3.25
CA LEU A 158 6.29 -13.97 2.16
C LEU A 158 6.91 -12.58 2.32
N ALA A 159 6.13 -11.59 2.82
CA ALA A 159 6.65 -10.26 3.10
C ALA A 159 7.70 -10.24 4.23
N TRP A 160 7.55 -11.11 5.25
CA TRP A 160 8.58 -11.27 6.27
C TRP A 160 9.88 -11.84 5.70
N LEU A 161 9.77 -12.83 4.81
CA LEU A 161 10.94 -13.39 4.10
C LEU A 161 11.60 -12.33 3.20
N ASP A 162 10.80 -11.57 2.48
CA ASP A 162 11.25 -10.49 1.62
C ASP A 162 11.96 -9.39 2.44
N GLY A 163 11.37 -8.95 3.56
CA GLY A 163 11.99 -8.03 4.49
C GLY A 163 13.32 -8.54 5.07
N ALA A 164 13.37 -9.82 5.44
CA ALA A 164 14.62 -10.47 5.89
C ALA A 164 15.69 -10.49 4.79
N TYR A 165 15.29 -10.70 3.53
CA TYR A 165 16.19 -10.65 2.39
C TYR A 165 16.76 -9.23 2.16
N PHE A 166 15.95 -8.18 2.31
CA PHE A 166 16.45 -6.79 2.27
C PHE A 166 17.50 -6.52 3.35
N ILE A 167 17.22 -6.96 4.59
CA ILE A 167 18.17 -6.82 5.70
C ILE A 167 19.45 -7.58 5.40
N TRP A 168 19.34 -8.80 4.91
CA TRP A 168 20.48 -9.64 4.54
C TRP A 168 21.34 -8.99 3.45
N ALA A 169 20.73 -8.41 2.43
CA ALA A 169 21.45 -7.70 1.37
C ALA A 169 22.27 -6.52 1.92
N VAL A 170 21.74 -5.80 2.90
CA VAL A 170 22.48 -4.72 3.56
C VAL A 170 23.63 -5.27 4.39
N ILE A 171 23.41 -6.34 5.18
CA ILE A 171 24.46 -6.97 6.01
C ILE A 171 25.62 -7.45 5.14
N GLN A 172 25.36 -8.09 4.01
CA GLN A 172 26.39 -8.61 3.10
C GLN A 172 27.37 -7.53 2.63
N ALA A 173 26.92 -6.28 2.46
CA ALA A 173 27.81 -5.19 2.03
C ALA A 173 28.89 -4.83 3.06
N PHE A 174 28.66 -5.15 4.35
CA PHE A 174 29.56 -4.84 5.45
C PHE A 174 30.39 -6.04 5.92
N LEU A 175 30.06 -7.26 5.47
CA LEU A 175 30.80 -8.44 5.90
C LEU A 175 32.17 -8.50 5.20
N PRO A 176 33.30 -8.69 5.94
CA PRO A 176 34.64 -8.76 5.39
C PRO A 176 34.81 -9.88 4.34
N ALA A 177 34.07 -10.97 4.50
CA ALA A 177 34.07 -12.10 3.58
C ALA A 177 33.69 -11.72 2.13
N TYR A 178 32.91 -10.66 1.96
CA TYR A 178 32.43 -10.18 0.66
C TYR A 178 33.15 -8.91 0.18
N GLY A 179 33.76 -8.15 1.08
CA GLY A 179 34.30 -6.81 0.78
C GLY A 179 35.58 -6.79 -0.06
N GLY A 180 36.39 -7.85 -0.01
CA GLY A 180 37.70 -7.96 -0.69
C GLY A 180 37.67 -8.66 -2.04
N SER A 181 36.52 -9.18 -2.48
CA SER A 181 36.39 -9.94 -3.73
C SER A 181 35.92 -9.06 -4.89
N ALA A 182 36.07 -9.56 -6.13
CA ALA A 182 35.47 -8.96 -7.33
C ALA A 182 33.95 -8.77 -7.20
N TYR A 183 33.31 -9.53 -6.34
CA TYR A 183 31.89 -9.43 -6.01
C TYR A 183 31.55 -8.32 -5.02
N GLY A 184 32.52 -7.69 -4.36
CA GLY A 184 32.27 -6.64 -3.35
C GLY A 184 31.46 -5.46 -3.90
N ILE A 185 31.70 -5.06 -5.14
CA ILE A 185 30.93 -4.02 -5.83
C ILE A 185 29.47 -4.44 -6.00
N TYR A 186 29.22 -5.71 -6.35
CA TYR A 186 27.88 -6.25 -6.50
C TYR A 186 27.08 -6.24 -5.19
N TYR A 187 27.69 -6.64 -4.08
CA TYR A 187 27.04 -6.60 -2.76
C TYR A 187 26.73 -5.18 -2.30
N LYS A 188 27.64 -4.23 -2.54
CA LYS A 188 27.39 -2.80 -2.27
C LYS A 188 26.26 -2.24 -3.13
N ALA A 189 26.19 -2.61 -4.41
CA ALA A 189 25.11 -2.22 -5.29
C ALA A 189 23.76 -2.76 -4.82
N ASN A 190 23.69 -4.03 -4.44
CA ASN A 190 22.48 -4.64 -3.89
C ASN A 190 22.02 -4.00 -2.59
N ALA A 191 22.93 -3.71 -1.67
CA ALA A 191 22.63 -3.02 -0.42
C ALA A 191 22.06 -1.62 -0.67
N LEU A 192 22.66 -0.86 -1.59
CA LEU A 192 22.16 0.47 -1.95
C LEU A 192 20.78 0.39 -2.57
N ALA A 193 20.57 -0.52 -3.53
CA ALA A 193 19.26 -0.74 -4.15
C ALA A 193 18.20 -1.16 -3.13
N ALA A 194 18.56 -2.02 -2.18
CA ALA A 194 17.68 -2.44 -1.09
C ALA A 194 17.27 -1.25 -0.21
N VAL A 195 18.22 -0.46 0.28
CA VAL A 195 17.95 0.72 1.11
C VAL A 195 17.06 1.72 0.38
N VAL A 196 17.38 2.05 -0.85
CA VAL A 196 16.61 2.99 -1.69
C VAL A 196 15.18 2.49 -1.92
N SER A 197 15.01 1.21 -2.20
CA SER A 197 13.68 0.61 -2.39
C SER A 197 12.84 0.60 -1.12
N ILE A 198 13.44 0.32 0.05
CA ILE A 198 12.76 0.41 1.34
C ILE A 198 12.39 1.86 1.66
N LEU A 199 13.27 2.83 1.40
CA LEU A 199 12.94 4.24 1.60
C LEU A 199 11.77 4.68 0.72
N ASN A 200 11.76 4.30 -0.55
CA ASN A 200 10.63 4.56 -1.45
C ASN A 200 9.33 3.94 -0.90
N PHE A 201 9.39 2.67 -0.48
CA PHE A 201 8.26 1.98 0.16
C PHE A 201 7.76 2.75 1.39
N LEU A 202 8.65 3.13 2.31
CA LEU A 202 8.26 3.81 3.55
C LEU A 202 7.67 5.20 3.28
N ILE A 203 8.30 6.00 2.42
CA ILE A 203 7.81 7.34 2.07
C ILE A 203 6.40 7.24 1.49
N PHE A 204 6.21 6.33 0.54
CA PHE A 204 4.93 6.20 -0.14
C PHE A 204 3.87 5.57 0.76
N PHE A 205 4.21 4.52 1.51
CA PHE A 205 3.29 3.82 2.41
C PHE A 205 2.82 4.71 3.56
N LEU A 206 3.72 5.47 4.19
CA LEU A 206 3.37 6.41 5.23
C LEU A 206 2.50 7.56 4.71
N ASN A 207 2.75 8.01 3.49
CA ASN A 207 1.98 9.07 2.85
C ASN A 207 0.63 8.58 2.29
N SER A 208 0.56 7.31 1.86
CA SER A 208 -0.68 6.65 1.40
C SER A 208 -1.62 6.27 2.54
N ARG A 209 -1.10 5.93 3.71
CA ARG A 209 -1.92 5.73 4.89
C ARG A 209 -2.58 7.05 5.25
N ASN A 210 -3.90 7.04 5.27
CA ASN A 210 -4.69 8.18 5.73
C ASN A 210 -4.49 8.30 7.25
N VAL A 211 -3.34 8.86 7.69
CA VAL A 211 -2.99 9.07 9.12
C VAL A 211 -3.90 10.13 9.76
N ARG A 212 -4.83 10.75 8.98
CA ARG A 212 -5.79 11.73 9.49
C ARG A 212 -6.59 11.21 10.70
N PRO A 213 -7.07 9.94 10.74
CA PRO A 213 -7.78 9.41 11.91
C PRO A 213 -6.92 9.33 13.18
N TYR A 214 -5.61 9.21 13.05
CA TYR A 214 -4.66 9.07 14.17
C TYR A 214 -3.99 10.37 14.58
N ARG A 215 -4.30 11.51 13.93
CA ARG A 215 -3.79 12.81 14.38
C ARG A 215 -4.33 13.12 15.78
N PRO A 216 -3.50 13.62 16.71
CA PRO A 216 -3.92 13.90 18.09
C PRO A 216 -5.20 14.75 18.16
N SER A 217 -5.36 15.72 17.26
CA SER A 217 -6.56 16.55 17.14
C SER A 217 -7.82 15.77 16.76
N GLN A 218 -7.71 14.75 15.88
CA GLN A 218 -8.84 13.93 15.47
C GLN A 218 -9.21 12.90 16.55
N VAL A 219 -8.21 12.33 17.22
CA VAL A 219 -8.42 11.43 18.36
C VAL A 219 -9.12 12.18 19.49
N LYS A 220 -8.67 13.41 19.81
CA LYS A 220 -9.31 14.27 20.80
C LYS A 220 -10.76 14.56 20.41
N ARG A 221 -11.00 15.01 19.17
CA ARG A 221 -12.35 15.30 18.67
C ARG A 221 -13.27 14.07 18.73
N LYS A 222 -12.78 12.88 18.38
CA LYS A 222 -13.54 11.63 18.48
C LYS A 222 -13.88 11.30 19.94
N ASN A 223 -12.93 11.44 20.86
CA ASN A 223 -13.14 11.20 22.28
C ASN A 223 -14.11 12.23 22.90
N ASP A 224 -13.98 13.51 22.52
CA ASP A 224 -14.89 14.56 22.97
C ASP A 224 -16.33 14.31 22.45
N PHE A 225 -16.47 13.88 21.19
CA PHE A 225 -17.76 13.48 20.64
C PHE A 225 -18.37 12.29 21.40
N HIS A 226 -17.59 11.23 21.67
CA HIS A 226 -18.07 10.11 22.48
C HIS A 226 -18.48 10.56 23.90
N ARG A 227 -17.70 11.43 24.53
CA ARG A 227 -18.05 11.99 25.84
C ARG A 227 -19.35 12.82 25.80
N GLN A 228 -19.53 13.61 24.75
CA GLN A 228 -20.76 14.40 24.57
C GLN A 228 -21.98 13.51 24.32
N VAL A 229 -21.84 12.46 23.48
CA VAL A 229 -22.93 11.48 23.25
C VAL A 229 -23.28 10.73 24.53
N HIS A 230 -22.27 10.33 25.32
CA HIS A 230 -22.56 9.70 26.63
C HIS A 230 -23.23 10.65 27.65
N LYS A 231 -22.84 11.91 27.63
CA LYS A 231 -23.51 12.94 28.49
C LYS A 231 -24.89 13.32 27.99
N ALA A 232 -25.11 13.30 26.67
CA ALA A 232 -26.39 13.66 26.04
C ALA A 232 -27.40 12.52 26.01
N ARG A 233 -27.08 11.34 26.54
CA ARG A 233 -28.07 10.31 26.82
C ARG A 233 -28.59 10.51 28.25
N PRO A 234 -29.64 11.31 28.47
CA PRO A 234 -30.39 11.24 29.70
C PRO A 234 -31.04 9.86 29.70
N VAL A 235 -30.61 9.01 30.59
CA VAL A 235 -31.32 7.78 30.91
C VAL A 235 -32.51 8.29 31.79
N ASN A 236 -33.56 8.77 31.14
CA ASN A 236 -34.82 9.05 31.83
C ASN A 236 -35.42 7.68 32.17
N TYR A 237 -35.02 7.14 33.31
CA TYR A 237 -35.74 6.03 33.90
C TYR A 237 -36.95 6.62 34.63
N TYR A 238 -38.12 6.07 34.40
CA TYR A 238 -39.26 6.27 35.30
C TYR A 238 -38.92 5.72 36.69
N LYS A 239 -39.65 6.15 37.72
CA LYS A 239 -39.38 5.77 39.13
C LYS A 239 -39.32 4.26 39.34
N ASP A 240 -39.96 3.48 38.48
CA ASP A 240 -39.98 2.02 38.43
C ASP A 240 -38.82 1.38 37.63
N GLY A 241 -37.92 2.18 37.12
CA GLY A 241 -36.76 1.73 36.33
C GLY A 241 -37.04 1.49 34.85
N ALA A 242 -38.28 1.69 34.40
CA ALA A 242 -38.64 1.56 32.99
C ALA A 242 -38.05 2.70 32.15
N ARG A 243 -37.68 2.38 30.90
CA ARG A 243 -37.19 3.36 29.90
C ARG A 243 -38.29 3.91 29.04
N HIS A 244 -39.30 3.12 28.80
CA HIS A 244 -40.45 3.41 27.94
C HIS A 244 -41.76 3.20 28.69
N ARG A 245 -42.72 4.08 28.47
CA ARG A 245 -44.04 3.97 29.06
C ARG A 245 -45.12 4.48 28.10
N CYS A 246 -46.15 3.68 27.88
CA CYS A 246 -47.29 4.12 27.07
C CYS A 246 -48.11 5.22 27.78
N ALA A 247 -48.31 6.35 27.10
CA ALA A 247 -49.09 7.47 27.67
C ALA A 247 -50.59 7.16 27.86
N VAL A 248 -51.12 6.13 27.23
CA VAL A 248 -52.57 5.75 27.34
C VAL A 248 -52.78 4.68 28.41
N CYS A 249 -52.05 3.54 28.31
CA CYS A 249 -52.30 2.41 29.23
C CYS A 249 -51.30 2.29 30.37
N GLY A 250 -50.21 3.10 30.38
CA GLY A 250 -49.18 3.07 31.40
C GLY A 250 -48.23 1.87 31.35
N ARG A 251 -48.46 0.89 30.48
CA ARG A 251 -47.56 -0.29 30.36
C ARG A 251 -46.18 0.13 29.94
N THR A 252 -45.21 -0.63 30.41
CA THR A 252 -43.77 -0.40 30.21
C THR A 252 -43.14 -1.63 29.52
N GLU A 253 -41.90 -1.53 29.10
CA GLU A 253 -41.14 -2.69 28.61
C GLU A 253 -40.85 -3.75 29.69
N LEU A 254 -41.04 -3.40 30.98
CA LEU A 254 -40.87 -4.34 32.08
C LEU A 254 -42.11 -5.23 32.24
N ASP A 255 -43.31 -4.76 31.82
CA ASP A 255 -44.55 -5.52 31.88
C ASP A 255 -44.62 -6.57 30.77
N ASP A 256 -44.15 -6.24 29.58
CA ASP A 256 -44.00 -7.17 28.44
C ASP A 256 -42.81 -6.77 27.57
N PRO A 257 -41.73 -7.61 27.53
CA PRO A 257 -40.55 -7.34 26.75
C PRO A 257 -40.77 -7.30 25.21
N LYS A 258 -41.93 -7.74 24.72
CA LYS A 258 -42.28 -7.69 23.31
C LYS A 258 -43.00 -6.41 22.90
N LEU A 259 -43.34 -5.53 23.83
CA LEU A 259 -44.00 -4.27 23.51
C LEU A 259 -43.01 -3.30 22.84
N GLU A 260 -43.37 -2.88 21.64
CA GLU A 260 -42.68 -1.78 20.96
C GLU A 260 -43.33 -0.43 21.34
N PHE A 261 -42.46 0.54 21.65
CA PHE A 261 -42.88 1.91 21.97
C PHE A 261 -42.41 2.86 20.87
N ARG A 262 -43.32 3.75 20.44
CA ARG A 262 -43.00 4.77 19.41
C ARG A 262 -43.61 6.12 19.81
N TYR A 263 -42.92 7.18 19.40
CA TYR A 263 -43.43 8.55 19.57
C TYR A 263 -44.41 8.89 18.45
N CYS A 264 -45.48 9.66 18.82
CA CYS A 264 -46.36 10.17 17.81
C CYS A 264 -45.89 11.55 17.31
N SER A 265 -45.67 11.64 15.99
CA SER A 265 -45.23 12.89 15.35
C SER A 265 -46.30 13.99 15.26
N LYS A 266 -47.57 13.67 15.54
CA LYS A 266 -48.68 14.60 15.48
C LYS A 266 -49.06 15.19 16.86
N CYS A 267 -48.55 14.60 17.94
CA CYS A 267 -48.77 15.10 19.30
C CYS A 267 -47.77 16.22 19.63
N ASN A 268 -48.28 17.27 20.29
CA ASN A 268 -47.40 18.31 20.82
C ASN A 268 -46.79 17.85 22.14
N GLY A 269 -45.52 17.37 22.05
CA GLY A 269 -44.76 16.81 23.18
C GLY A 269 -44.22 15.42 22.89
N ASN A 270 -43.34 14.92 23.79
CA ASN A 270 -42.71 13.63 23.68
C ASN A 270 -43.50 12.52 24.35
N TYR A 271 -44.64 12.17 23.75
CA TYR A 271 -45.48 11.08 24.25
C TYR A 271 -45.17 9.78 23.53
N GLU A 272 -44.85 8.73 24.30
CA GLU A 272 -44.63 7.38 23.80
C GLU A 272 -45.91 6.58 23.90
N TYR A 273 -46.19 5.77 22.89
CA TYR A 273 -47.33 4.89 22.78
C TYR A 273 -46.87 3.48 22.42
N CYS A 274 -47.48 2.46 23.06
CA CYS A 274 -47.28 1.08 22.65
C CYS A 274 -47.95 0.82 21.29
N GLN A 275 -47.58 -0.29 20.63
CA GLN A 275 -48.08 -0.63 19.33
C GLN A 275 -49.63 -0.67 19.23
N GLU A 276 -50.33 -1.00 20.32
CA GLU A 276 -51.79 -1.05 20.36
C GLU A 276 -52.43 0.35 20.37
N HIS A 277 -51.76 1.31 21.02
CA HIS A 277 -52.27 2.66 21.19
C HIS A 277 -51.65 3.68 20.25
N LEU A 278 -50.70 3.30 19.44
CA LEU A 278 -50.01 4.22 18.49
C LEU A 278 -50.98 4.82 17.48
N PHE A 279 -51.96 4.05 17.03
CA PHE A 279 -52.94 4.46 16.01
C PHE A 279 -54.34 4.79 16.58
N THR A 280 -54.59 4.50 17.87
CA THR A 280 -55.92 4.65 18.50
C THR A 280 -56.00 5.76 19.53
N HIS A 281 -54.85 6.38 19.90
CA HIS A 281 -54.84 7.48 20.88
C HIS A 281 -55.40 8.78 20.32
N LYS A 282 -55.95 9.61 21.20
CA LYS A 282 -56.29 10.99 20.87
C LYS A 282 -55.03 11.85 20.85
N HIS A 283 -54.86 12.63 19.79
CA HIS A 283 -53.70 13.51 19.70
C HIS A 283 -53.77 14.61 20.74
N VAL A 284 -52.65 14.87 21.42
CA VAL A 284 -52.45 16.02 22.29
C VAL A 284 -52.02 17.18 21.40
N ILE A 285 -52.82 18.22 21.32
CA ILE A 285 -52.60 19.41 20.49
C ILE A 285 -51.99 20.52 21.35
#